data_670d4f8a1311759c2bd0cc931102e5b6
#
_entry.id   670d4f8a1311759c2bd0cc931102e5b6
#
_cell.length_a   1.000
_cell.length_b   1.000
_cell.length_c   1.000
_cell.angle_alpha   90.00
_cell.angle_beta   90.00
_cell.angle_gamma   90.00
#
_symmetry.space_group_name_H-M   'P 1'
#
loop_
_entity.id
_entity.type
_entity.pdbx_description
1 polymer ?
#
loop_
_entity_poly.entity_id
_entity_poly.type
_entity_poly.pdbx_seq_one_letter_code
_entity_poly.pdbx_strand_id
1 'polypeptide(L)'
;MILLNPKKHSRKYPDERSREIMLKTIDFFEKKGKKKLKEDDHARVWYRDFLDFIKKEKIFAQLLTPGKYGLDKNYRWDTWRNCEFNELLGFYGLHYWYTWQVSILGLGPIWMSTNEEAKKKAAKLLNEGAIFAFGLSERDHGADIYSTEMTLSPQPDGTYLANGEKYYIGNGNEAEMVSTFGKMTDTGEYVFFVSNFRHKQYELIKNIVNVQSYVADFKLNNYPVTEADILKKGPQAWDDMLNTVNVGKYNLGWASIGICTHSLYEALNHASHRKLYGMFVTDMPHVKQMFTDAYVRLVGMKLFGLRCADYIRTASADDRRYLLYDPTMKMKVTTQGEEVIDLLWDVIAAKGFENDTYFEMAARDIRALPKLEGTVHVNIMLIVKFMQNYLFNPKEYPAVGTINDTKSDD
;
A
#
# COMPACT_ATOMS: atom_id res chain seq x y z
N MET A 1 13.35 2.07 20.34
CA MET A 1 12.21 3.01 20.21
C MET A 1 11.19 2.35 19.32
N ILE A 2 9.90 2.31 19.72
CA ILE A 2 8.86 1.61 18.95
C ILE A 2 8.47 2.36 17.67
N LEU A 3 8.45 3.69 17.70
CA LEU A 3 8.17 4.54 16.54
C LEU A 3 9.43 4.77 15.71
N LEU A 4 9.25 4.93 14.40
CA LEU A 4 10.32 5.26 13.49
C LEU A 4 10.94 6.63 13.85
N ASN A 5 12.25 6.68 13.95
CA ASN A 5 13.00 7.93 14.10
C ASN A 5 14.20 7.93 13.16
N PRO A 6 14.14 8.61 12.03
CA PRO A 6 15.24 8.62 11.05
C PRO A 6 16.58 9.10 11.61
N LYS A 7 16.58 10.08 12.53
CA LYS A 7 17.80 10.65 13.13
C LYS A 7 18.45 9.77 14.20
N LYS A 8 17.68 8.84 14.79
CA LYS A 8 18.12 7.93 15.85
C LYS A 8 17.76 6.49 15.52
N HIS A 9 17.95 6.11 14.27
CA HIS A 9 17.57 4.79 13.80
C HIS A 9 18.46 3.73 14.44
N SER A 10 17.92 3.01 15.42
CA SER A 10 18.62 1.99 16.21
C SER A 10 17.95 0.62 16.16
N ARG A 11 17.05 0.39 15.19
CA ARG A 11 16.39 -0.90 15.05
C ARG A 11 17.39 -1.99 14.69
N LYS A 12 17.20 -3.15 15.30
CA LYS A 12 17.90 -4.37 14.91
C LYS A 12 17.14 -4.99 13.74
N TYR A 13 17.86 -5.43 12.73
CA TYR A 13 17.33 -6.13 11.57
C TYR A 13 17.79 -7.58 11.57
N PRO A 14 16.98 -8.51 11.00
CA PRO A 14 17.34 -9.92 10.97
C PRO A 14 18.55 -10.21 10.09
N ASP A 15 18.80 -9.36 9.09
CA ASP A 15 19.94 -9.47 8.19
C ASP A 15 20.44 -8.08 7.77
N GLU A 16 21.69 -8.02 7.34
CA GLU A 16 22.35 -6.76 6.96
C GLU A 16 21.72 -6.12 5.72
N ARG A 17 21.22 -6.93 4.78
CA ARG A 17 20.59 -6.36 3.58
C ARG A 17 19.27 -5.67 3.90
N SER A 18 18.45 -6.21 4.78
CA SER A 18 17.23 -5.54 5.27
C SER A 18 17.58 -4.20 5.91
N ARG A 19 18.62 -4.18 6.75
CA ARG A 19 19.13 -2.95 7.37
C ARG A 19 19.58 -1.93 6.32
N GLU A 20 20.36 -2.36 5.34
CA GLU A 20 20.89 -1.51 4.26
C GLU A 20 19.77 -0.86 3.43
N ILE A 21 18.74 -1.62 3.04
CA ILE A 21 17.58 -1.11 2.29
C ILE A 21 16.91 0.03 3.07
N MET A 22 16.64 -0.17 4.36
CA MET A 22 15.94 0.84 5.18
C MET A 22 16.80 2.09 5.37
N LEU A 23 18.08 1.93 5.69
CA LEU A 23 18.98 3.06 5.89
C LEU A 23 19.24 3.86 4.61
N LYS A 24 19.40 3.20 3.45
CA LYS A 24 19.54 3.88 2.16
C LYS A 24 18.28 4.65 1.79
N THR A 25 17.10 4.11 2.11
CA THR A 25 15.84 4.79 1.85
C THR A 25 15.68 6.02 2.74
N ILE A 26 16.02 5.91 4.02
CA ILE A 26 16.05 7.07 4.94
C ILE A 26 17.03 8.13 4.40
N ASP A 27 18.26 7.74 4.04
CA ASP A 27 19.28 8.65 3.52
C ASP A 27 18.83 9.36 2.23
N PHE A 28 18.14 8.66 1.34
CA PHE A 28 17.56 9.26 0.13
C PHE A 28 16.61 10.41 0.47
N PHE A 29 15.66 10.18 1.38
CA PHE A 29 14.67 11.19 1.74
C PHE A 29 15.26 12.33 2.60
N GLU A 30 16.16 12.02 3.53
CA GLU A 30 16.83 13.05 4.34
C GLU A 30 17.71 13.96 3.48
N LYS A 31 18.37 13.42 2.44
CA LYS A 31 19.12 14.22 1.44
C LYS A 31 18.21 15.06 0.56
N LYS A 32 17.07 14.53 0.14
CA LYS A 32 16.07 15.28 -0.61
C LYS A 32 15.53 16.44 0.23
N GLY A 33 15.31 16.21 1.49
CA GLY A 33 14.91 17.21 2.49
C GLY A 33 13.46 17.66 2.39
N LYS A 34 12.90 18.09 3.52
CA LYS A 34 11.48 18.46 3.65
C LYS A 34 11.03 19.53 2.66
N LYS A 35 11.85 20.55 2.44
CA LYS A 35 11.52 21.63 1.52
C LYS A 35 11.26 21.10 0.12
N LYS A 36 12.19 20.28 -0.41
CA LYS A 36 12.05 19.71 -1.75
C LYS A 36 10.87 18.73 -1.85
N LEU A 37 10.63 17.93 -0.81
CA LEU A 37 9.46 17.05 -0.73
C LEU A 37 8.14 17.83 -0.86
N LYS A 38 8.02 18.97 -0.17
CA LYS A 38 6.84 19.85 -0.24
C LYS A 38 6.71 20.57 -1.58
N GLU A 39 7.81 21.07 -2.14
CA GLU A 39 7.81 21.69 -3.47
C GLU A 39 7.33 20.72 -4.55
N ASP A 40 7.81 19.46 -4.51
CA ASP A 40 7.41 18.41 -5.45
C ASP A 40 5.94 18.01 -5.27
N ASP A 41 5.46 17.91 -4.03
CA ASP A 41 4.05 17.65 -3.73
C ASP A 41 3.14 18.76 -4.28
N HIS A 42 3.45 20.03 -4.04
CA HIS A 42 2.68 21.16 -4.56
C HIS A 42 2.67 21.24 -6.08
N ALA A 43 3.82 21.03 -6.71
CA ALA A 43 3.96 21.02 -8.15
C ALA A 43 3.48 19.70 -8.78
N ARG A 44 3.09 18.70 -7.96
CA ARG A 44 2.66 17.36 -8.41
C ARG A 44 3.64 16.71 -9.35
N VAL A 45 4.93 16.85 -9.05
CA VAL A 45 6.01 16.28 -9.85
C VAL A 45 6.00 14.77 -9.70
N TRP A 46 5.90 14.05 -10.83
CA TRP A 46 6.07 12.60 -10.82
C TRP A 46 7.47 12.24 -10.31
N TYR A 47 7.55 11.41 -9.29
CA TYR A 47 8.73 11.14 -8.48
C TYR A 47 9.76 10.23 -9.17
N ARG A 48 10.22 10.66 -10.35
CA ARG A 48 11.21 9.94 -11.16
C ARG A 48 12.49 9.64 -10.39
N ASP A 49 12.98 10.59 -9.61
CA ASP A 49 14.17 10.43 -8.77
C ASP A 49 14.05 9.29 -7.75
N PHE A 50 12.86 9.12 -7.16
CA PHE A 50 12.57 7.99 -6.27
C PHE A 50 12.54 6.67 -7.04
N LEU A 51 11.90 6.63 -8.21
CA LEU A 51 11.87 5.42 -9.04
C LEU A 51 13.27 5.03 -9.54
N ASP A 52 14.10 6.00 -9.91
CA ASP A 52 15.49 5.76 -10.29
C ASP A 52 16.33 5.24 -9.10
N PHE A 53 16.10 5.76 -7.88
CA PHE A 53 16.69 5.25 -6.67
C PHE A 53 16.28 3.78 -6.38
N ILE A 54 14.97 3.48 -6.43
CA ILE A 54 14.43 2.12 -6.24
C ILE A 54 15.03 1.14 -7.26
N LYS A 55 15.12 1.55 -8.53
CA LYS A 55 15.74 0.78 -9.61
C LYS A 55 17.21 0.51 -9.34
N LYS A 56 17.98 1.55 -9.04
CA LYS A 56 19.44 1.47 -8.78
C LYS A 56 19.76 0.51 -7.65
N GLU A 57 19.03 0.64 -6.54
CA GLU A 57 19.27 -0.15 -5.33
C GLU A 57 18.52 -1.50 -5.32
N LYS A 58 17.73 -1.81 -6.38
CA LYS A 58 16.95 -3.04 -6.53
C LYS A 58 15.95 -3.27 -5.39
N ILE A 59 15.40 -2.19 -4.81
CA ILE A 59 14.60 -2.27 -3.59
C ILE A 59 13.31 -3.03 -3.80
N PHE A 60 12.47 -2.60 -4.77
CA PHE A 60 11.20 -3.30 -5.05
C PHE A 60 11.44 -4.74 -5.49
N ALA A 61 12.47 -4.97 -6.28
CA ALA A 61 12.84 -6.30 -6.71
C ALA A 61 13.12 -7.25 -5.52
N GLN A 62 13.93 -6.80 -4.56
CA GLN A 62 14.29 -7.62 -3.40
C GLN A 62 13.18 -7.79 -2.39
N LEU A 63 12.26 -6.82 -2.28
CA LEU A 63 11.16 -6.86 -1.32
C LEU A 63 9.90 -7.56 -1.86
N LEU A 64 9.67 -7.54 -3.19
CA LEU A 64 8.42 -7.98 -3.82
C LEU A 64 8.56 -9.24 -4.69
N THR A 65 9.78 -9.72 -4.95
CA THR A 65 9.97 -10.96 -5.72
C THR A 65 10.02 -12.14 -4.76
N PRO A 66 9.15 -13.15 -4.89
CA PRO A 66 9.27 -14.41 -4.15
C PRO A 66 10.63 -15.07 -4.38
N GLY A 67 11.18 -15.75 -3.36
CA GLY A 67 12.51 -16.32 -3.38
C GLY A 67 12.77 -17.25 -4.56
N LYS A 68 11.74 -18.03 -4.97
CA LYS A 68 11.81 -18.91 -6.16
C LYS A 68 12.20 -18.19 -7.44
N TYR A 69 11.85 -16.90 -7.60
CA TYR A 69 12.12 -16.12 -8.82
C TYR A 69 13.21 -15.06 -8.60
N GLY A 70 13.78 -14.99 -7.41
CA GLY A 70 14.82 -14.05 -7.05
C GLY A 70 16.18 -14.41 -7.64
N LEU A 71 17.08 -13.43 -7.74
CA LEU A 71 18.45 -13.63 -8.22
C LEU A 71 19.38 -14.18 -7.14
N ASP A 72 19.08 -13.93 -5.88
CA ASP A 72 19.85 -14.39 -4.72
C ASP A 72 18.96 -14.45 -3.47
N LYS A 73 19.52 -14.88 -2.34
CA LYS A 73 18.81 -15.00 -1.04
C LYS A 73 18.23 -13.70 -0.47
N ASN A 74 18.56 -12.55 -1.01
CA ASN A 74 18.02 -11.27 -0.57
C ASN A 74 16.64 -10.99 -1.19
N TYR A 75 16.35 -11.64 -2.30
CA TYR A 75 15.03 -11.59 -2.95
C TYR A 75 14.11 -12.55 -2.21
N ARG A 76 13.14 -12.00 -1.52
CA ARG A 76 12.08 -12.77 -0.85
C ARG A 76 10.94 -11.86 -0.46
N TRP A 77 9.74 -12.41 -0.47
CA TRP A 77 8.64 -11.78 0.24
C TRP A 77 8.85 -12.00 1.74
N ASP A 78 8.77 -10.93 2.50
CA ASP A 78 8.96 -10.97 3.94
C ASP A 78 8.08 -9.88 4.54
N THR A 79 6.99 -10.27 5.17
CA THR A 79 5.97 -9.37 5.70
C THR A 79 6.56 -8.35 6.67
N TRP A 80 7.54 -8.75 7.50
CA TRP A 80 8.19 -7.83 8.43
C TRP A 80 8.96 -6.72 7.68
N ARG A 81 9.77 -7.09 6.68
CA ARG A 81 10.48 -6.10 5.83
C ARG A 81 9.50 -5.15 5.14
N ASN A 82 8.42 -5.70 4.63
CA ASN A 82 7.39 -4.94 3.92
C ASN A 82 6.65 -3.99 4.87
N CYS A 83 6.35 -4.39 6.11
CA CYS A 83 5.77 -3.52 7.13
C CYS A 83 6.69 -2.34 7.48
N GLU A 84 7.98 -2.60 7.71
CA GLU A 84 8.97 -1.55 7.96
C GLU A 84 9.06 -0.56 6.79
N PHE A 85 9.07 -1.07 5.56
CA PHE A 85 9.13 -0.22 4.37
C PHE A 85 7.85 0.59 4.16
N ASN A 86 6.67 0.01 4.43
CA ASN A 86 5.39 0.73 4.43
C ASN A 86 5.40 1.92 5.40
N GLU A 87 5.83 1.70 6.65
CA GLU A 87 5.92 2.75 7.66
C GLU A 87 6.89 3.86 7.23
N LEU A 88 8.04 3.47 6.68
CA LEU A 88 9.07 4.40 6.24
C LEU A 88 8.57 5.27 5.07
N LEU A 89 7.96 4.68 4.05
CA LEU A 89 7.42 5.44 2.94
C LEU A 89 6.28 6.36 3.39
N GLY A 90 5.35 5.88 4.23
CA GLY A 90 4.29 6.69 4.81
C GLY A 90 4.82 7.88 5.63
N PHE A 91 5.94 7.71 6.32
CA PHE A 91 6.60 8.78 7.08
C PHE A 91 7.05 9.95 6.18
N TYR A 92 7.55 9.68 4.98
CA TYR A 92 8.05 10.73 4.08
C TYR A 92 7.01 11.28 3.10
N GLY A 93 6.03 10.48 2.69
CA GLY A 93 4.95 10.95 1.82
C GLY A 93 4.08 9.81 1.31
N LEU A 94 2.77 10.02 1.36
CA LEU A 94 1.79 9.00 0.96
C LEU A 94 1.95 8.58 -0.51
N HIS A 95 2.34 9.48 -1.40
CA HIS A 95 2.50 9.19 -2.82
C HIS A 95 3.67 8.21 -3.11
N TYR A 96 4.75 8.23 -2.33
CA TYR A 96 5.82 7.22 -2.42
C TYR A 96 5.34 5.86 -1.94
N TRP A 97 4.60 5.84 -0.82
CA TRP A 97 3.94 4.63 -0.34
C TRP A 97 2.90 4.12 -1.35
N TYR A 98 2.15 5.01 -1.98
CA TYR A 98 1.07 4.63 -2.90
C TYR A 98 1.60 3.86 -4.12
N THR A 99 2.70 4.31 -4.73
CA THR A 99 3.30 3.57 -5.86
C THR A 99 3.82 2.18 -5.46
N TRP A 100 4.33 2.06 -4.23
CA TRP A 100 4.71 0.78 -3.62
C TRP A 100 3.49 -0.13 -3.41
N GLN A 101 2.46 0.38 -2.73
CA GLN A 101 1.23 -0.35 -2.44
C GLN A 101 0.55 -0.85 -3.71
N VAL A 102 0.43 0.00 -4.73
CA VAL A 102 -0.20 -0.38 -6.00
C VAL A 102 0.63 -1.41 -6.75
N SER A 103 1.95 -1.37 -6.65
CA SER A 103 2.81 -2.42 -7.21
C SER A 103 2.59 -3.77 -6.51
N ILE A 104 2.40 -3.79 -5.18
CA ILE A 104 1.99 -5.00 -4.45
C ILE A 104 0.67 -5.55 -4.98
N LEU A 105 -0.35 -4.68 -5.11
CA LEU A 105 -1.66 -5.09 -5.63
C LEU A 105 -1.57 -5.63 -7.06
N GLY A 106 -0.80 -4.96 -7.93
CA GLY A 106 -0.60 -5.43 -9.31
C GLY A 106 0.13 -6.75 -9.41
N LEU A 107 1.03 -7.04 -8.49
CA LEU A 107 1.78 -8.29 -8.42
C LEU A 107 0.99 -9.45 -7.81
N GLY A 108 -0.01 -9.17 -6.95
CA GLY A 108 -0.79 -10.21 -6.28
C GLY A 108 -1.37 -11.26 -7.22
N PRO A 109 -2.20 -10.89 -8.22
CA PRO A 109 -2.73 -11.88 -9.18
C PRO A 109 -1.66 -12.60 -9.98
N ILE A 110 -0.52 -11.96 -10.24
CA ILE A 110 0.60 -12.59 -10.95
C ILE A 110 1.22 -13.70 -10.10
N TRP A 111 1.58 -13.41 -8.84
CA TRP A 111 2.23 -14.39 -7.96
C TRP A 111 1.30 -15.56 -7.59
N MET A 112 0.00 -15.32 -7.43
CA MET A 112 -1.01 -16.36 -7.16
C MET A 112 -1.42 -17.16 -8.41
N SER A 113 -1.11 -16.69 -9.62
CA SER A 113 -1.47 -17.36 -10.88
C SER A 113 -0.74 -18.71 -11.04
N THR A 114 -1.18 -19.49 -12.01
CA THR A 114 -0.45 -20.66 -12.50
C THR A 114 0.45 -20.35 -13.71
N ASN A 115 0.49 -19.08 -14.14
CA ASN A 115 1.23 -18.63 -15.30
C ASN A 115 2.70 -18.37 -14.95
N GLU A 116 3.55 -19.37 -15.11
CA GLU A 116 4.98 -19.30 -14.80
C GLU A 116 5.74 -18.29 -15.68
N GLU A 117 5.30 -18.06 -16.91
CA GLU A 117 5.93 -17.07 -17.80
C GLU A 117 5.64 -15.64 -17.33
N ALA A 118 4.40 -15.34 -16.93
CA ALA A 118 4.05 -14.06 -16.36
C ALA A 118 4.84 -13.78 -15.07
N LYS A 119 5.03 -14.79 -14.20
CA LYS A 119 5.84 -14.67 -12.98
C LYS A 119 7.31 -14.36 -13.29
N LYS A 120 7.94 -15.10 -14.21
CA LYS A 120 9.33 -14.84 -14.63
C LYS A 120 9.47 -13.45 -15.25
N LYS A 121 8.51 -13.04 -16.09
CA LYS A 121 8.47 -11.70 -16.68
C LYS A 121 8.38 -10.62 -15.61
N ALA A 122 7.49 -10.79 -14.63
CA ALA A 122 7.34 -9.85 -13.50
C ALA A 122 8.62 -9.73 -12.67
N ALA A 123 9.27 -10.85 -12.33
CA ALA A 123 10.55 -10.86 -11.62
C ALA A 123 11.65 -10.11 -12.39
N LYS A 124 11.76 -10.34 -13.70
CA LYS A 124 12.69 -9.62 -14.57
C LYS A 124 12.41 -8.12 -14.57
N LEU A 125 11.15 -7.72 -14.79
CA LEU A 125 10.73 -6.32 -14.82
C LEU A 125 10.96 -5.62 -13.47
N LEU A 126 10.67 -6.27 -12.33
CA LEU A 126 11.02 -5.77 -11.01
C LEU A 126 12.51 -5.48 -10.87
N ASN A 127 13.35 -6.40 -11.35
CA ASN A 127 14.79 -6.22 -11.32
C ASN A 127 15.28 -5.08 -12.25
N GLU A 128 14.50 -4.74 -13.27
CA GLU A 128 14.72 -3.59 -14.16
C GLU A 128 14.15 -2.29 -13.58
N GLY A 129 13.47 -2.34 -12.42
CA GLY A 129 12.92 -1.19 -11.72
C GLY A 129 11.50 -0.80 -12.16
N ALA A 130 10.78 -1.72 -12.79
CA ALA A 130 9.40 -1.50 -13.19
C ALA A 130 8.46 -1.39 -11.99
N ILE A 131 7.37 -0.65 -12.18
CA ILE A 131 6.22 -0.60 -11.29
C ILE A 131 5.03 -1.33 -11.92
N PHE A 132 4.08 -1.71 -11.08
CA PHE A 132 2.92 -2.52 -11.44
C PHE A 132 1.63 -1.81 -11.09
N ALA A 133 0.52 -2.23 -11.68
CA ALA A 133 -0.81 -1.68 -11.41
C ALA A 133 -1.88 -2.77 -11.30
N PHE A 134 -2.95 -2.43 -10.60
CA PHE A 134 -4.08 -3.30 -10.33
C PHE A 134 -5.34 -2.72 -10.98
N GLY A 135 -5.70 -3.21 -12.14
CA GLY A 135 -6.84 -2.78 -12.94
C GLY A 135 -8.14 -3.43 -12.45
N LEU A 136 -8.60 -3.09 -11.23
CA LEU A 136 -9.78 -3.69 -10.62
C LEU A 136 -11.01 -2.82 -10.77
N SER A 137 -11.02 -1.62 -10.16
CA SER A 137 -12.19 -0.76 -10.05
C SER A 137 -12.56 -0.07 -11.35
N GLU A 138 -13.84 0.25 -11.48
CA GLU A 138 -14.44 0.98 -12.60
C GLU A 138 -15.17 2.21 -12.06
N ARG A 139 -15.57 3.13 -12.94
CA ARG A 139 -16.19 4.40 -12.54
C ARG A 139 -17.43 4.18 -11.67
N ASP A 140 -18.29 3.26 -12.05
CA ASP A 140 -19.53 2.95 -11.35
C ASP A 140 -19.42 1.74 -10.42
N HIS A 141 -18.31 0.99 -10.48
CA HIS A 141 -18.08 -0.25 -9.72
C HIS A 141 -16.80 -0.16 -8.86
N GLY A 142 -16.86 0.66 -7.79
CA GLY A 142 -15.75 0.78 -6.84
C GLY A 142 -15.73 -0.37 -5.82
N ALA A 143 -16.82 -0.56 -5.08
CA ALA A 143 -16.98 -1.65 -4.10
C ALA A 143 -17.79 -2.82 -4.68
N ASP A 144 -18.66 -2.58 -5.65
CA ASP A 144 -19.45 -3.58 -6.35
C ASP A 144 -18.64 -4.22 -7.48
N ILE A 145 -17.64 -5.01 -7.11
CA ILE A 145 -16.76 -5.71 -8.06
C ILE A 145 -17.51 -6.79 -8.85
N TYR A 146 -18.63 -7.31 -8.31
CA TYR A 146 -19.47 -8.28 -9.02
C TYR A 146 -19.98 -7.77 -10.38
N SER A 147 -20.21 -6.47 -10.48
CA SER A 147 -20.80 -5.82 -11.65
C SER A 147 -19.78 -5.33 -12.68
N THR A 148 -18.48 -5.75 -12.58
CA THR A 148 -17.45 -5.32 -13.53
C THR A 148 -17.92 -5.44 -15.00
N GLU A 149 -17.69 -4.37 -15.78
CA GLU A 149 -18.05 -4.25 -17.19
C GLU A 149 -16.86 -4.48 -18.14
N MET A 150 -15.64 -4.60 -17.62
CA MET A 150 -14.49 -5.00 -18.44
C MET A 150 -14.71 -6.40 -18.99
N THR A 151 -14.64 -6.53 -20.31
CA THR A 151 -14.88 -7.79 -21.02
C THR A 151 -13.64 -8.33 -21.70
N LEU A 152 -13.59 -9.67 -21.83
CA LEU A 152 -12.61 -10.39 -22.60
C LEU A 152 -13.33 -11.35 -23.54
N SER A 153 -13.26 -11.08 -24.86
CA SER A 153 -13.99 -11.81 -25.89
C SER A 153 -13.08 -12.76 -26.65
N PRO A 154 -13.33 -14.08 -26.63
CA PRO A 154 -12.52 -15.04 -27.38
C PRO A 154 -12.69 -14.80 -28.91
N GLN A 155 -11.61 -15.04 -29.65
CA GLN A 155 -11.52 -14.91 -31.09
C GLN A 155 -11.33 -16.28 -31.75
N PRO A 156 -11.70 -16.43 -33.05
CA PRO A 156 -11.56 -17.70 -33.76
C PRO A 156 -10.14 -18.24 -33.86
N ASP A 157 -9.13 -17.36 -33.76
CA ASP A 157 -7.70 -17.72 -33.82
C ASP A 157 -7.11 -18.12 -32.45
N GLY A 158 -7.95 -18.20 -31.41
CA GLY A 158 -7.52 -18.57 -30.05
C GLY A 158 -6.96 -17.40 -29.23
N THR A 159 -7.01 -16.18 -29.76
CA THR A 159 -6.71 -14.95 -29.00
C THR A 159 -7.96 -14.37 -28.36
N TYR A 160 -7.83 -13.23 -27.68
CA TYR A 160 -8.93 -12.51 -27.05
C TYR A 160 -8.83 -11.02 -27.35
N LEU A 161 -9.98 -10.33 -27.29
CA LEU A 161 -10.05 -8.88 -27.32
C LEU A 161 -10.63 -8.35 -26.03
N ALA A 162 -9.89 -7.48 -25.33
CA ALA A 162 -10.35 -6.82 -24.12
C ALA A 162 -10.97 -5.45 -24.45
N ASN A 163 -12.13 -5.18 -23.85
CA ASN A 163 -12.87 -3.92 -23.99
C ASN A 163 -13.44 -3.48 -22.64
N GLY A 164 -13.28 -2.20 -22.32
CA GLY A 164 -13.82 -1.60 -21.10
C GLY A 164 -12.96 -0.48 -20.57
N GLU A 165 -13.41 0.16 -19.49
CA GLU A 165 -12.75 1.27 -18.81
C GLU A 165 -12.42 0.88 -17.38
N LYS A 166 -11.24 1.27 -16.91
CA LYS A 166 -10.82 1.10 -15.52
C LYS A 166 -10.53 2.45 -14.90
N TYR A 167 -10.99 2.66 -13.66
CA TYR A 167 -11.00 3.92 -12.97
C TYR A 167 -10.43 3.78 -11.56
N TYR A 168 -9.69 4.77 -11.07
CA TYR A 168 -8.89 4.72 -9.84
C TYR A 168 -7.70 3.76 -9.90
N ILE A 169 -7.00 3.73 -11.01
CA ILE A 169 -5.87 2.81 -11.21
C ILE A 169 -4.54 3.52 -10.95
N GLY A 170 -4.00 3.35 -9.76
CA GLY A 170 -2.68 3.86 -9.43
C GLY A 170 -1.60 3.26 -10.35
N ASN A 171 -0.55 4.02 -10.64
CA ASN A 171 0.54 3.66 -11.55
C ASN A 171 0.11 3.37 -13.00
N GLY A 172 -1.16 3.54 -13.36
CA GLY A 172 -1.67 3.19 -14.70
C GLY A 172 -1.05 3.99 -15.84
N ASN A 173 -0.29 5.03 -15.53
CA ASN A 173 0.49 5.82 -16.49
C ASN A 173 1.82 5.16 -16.91
N GLU A 174 2.35 4.20 -16.14
CA GLU A 174 3.73 3.72 -16.33
C GLU A 174 3.92 2.25 -15.91
N ALA A 175 2.87 1.56 -15.48
CA ALA A 175 2.96 0.16 -15.05
C ALA A 175 3.27 -0.77 -16.23
N GLU A 176 4.40 -1.49 -16.17
CA GLU A 176 4.82 -2.44 -17.21
C GLU A 176 3.91 -3.68 -17.29
N MET A 177 3.22 -4.02 -16.18
CA MET A 177 2.16 -5.01 -16.17
C MET A 177 1.00 -4.47 -15.32
N VAL A 178 -0.19 -4.44 -15.90
CA VAL A 178 -1.44 -4.11 -15.21
C VAL A 178 -2.25 -5.39 -15.08
N SER A 179 -2.41 -5.91 -13.86
CA SER A 179 -3.31 -7.05 -13.61
C SER A 179 -4.74 -6.57 -13.73
N THR A 180 -5.38 -6.84 -14.85
CA THR A 180 -6.71 -6.34 -15.20
C THR A 180 -7.76 -7.40 -14.94
N PHE A 181 -8.80 -7.03 -14.18
CA PHE A 181 -9.94 -7.88 -13.84
C PHE A 181 -11.12 -7.62 -14.76
N GLY A 182 -11.78 -8.67 -15.21
CA GLY A 182 -12.93 -8.58 -16.09
C GLY A 182 -13.75 -9.86 -16.14
N LYS A 183 -14.63 -9.97 -17.14
CA LYS A 183 -15.47 -11.13 -17.43
C LYS A 183 -15.27 -11.62 -18.85
N MET A 184 -15.28 -12.94 -19.00
CA MET A 184 -15.40 -13.58 -20.32
C MET A 184 -16.78 -13.33 -20.92
N THR A 185 -16.85 -12.97 -22.20
CA THR A 185 -18.15 -12.67 -22.86
C THR A 185 -18.95 -13.93 -23.20
N ASP A 186 -18.29 -15.07 -23.39
CA ASP A 186 -18.91 -16.34 -23.75
C ASP A 186 -19.44 -17.13 -22.54
N THR A 187 -18.71 -17.11 -21.43
CA THR A 187 -19.03 -17.90 -20.24
C THR A 187 -19.56 -17.06 -19.06
N GLY A 188 -19.29 -15.74 -19.06
CA GLY A 188 -19.58 -14.85 -17.93
C GLY A 188 -18.64 -15.04 -16.74
N GLU A 189 -17.67 -15.93 -16.84
CA GLU A 189 -16.71 -16.17 -15.77
C GLU A 189 -15.74 -15.00 -15.57
N TYR A 190 -15.31 -14.80 -14.33
CA TYR A 190 -14.27 -13.81 -14.04
C TYR A 190 -12.92 -14.23 -14.59
N VAL A 191 -12.12 -13.24 -14.97
CA VAL A 191 -10.78 -13.44 -15.52
C VAL A 191 -9.82 -12.36 -15.04
N PHE A 192 -8.59 -12.75 -14.73
CA PHE A 192 -7.44 -11.83 -14.66
C PHE A 192 -6.55 -12.03 -15.87
N PHE A 193 -6.17 -10.92 -16.49
CA PHE A 193 -5.21 -10.89 -17.59
C PHE A 193 -4.26 -9.69 -17.43
N VAL A 194 -3.14 -9.74 -18.13
CA VAL A 194 -2.15 -8.65 -18.12
C VAL A 194 -2.40 -7.71 -19.28
N SER A 195 -2.48 -6.42 -19.00
CA SER A 195 -2.37 -5.35 -20.00
C SER A 195 -1.13 -4.50 -19.75
N ASN A 196 -0.70 -3.72 -20.77
CA ASN A 196 0.51 -2.89 -20.72
C ASN A 196 0.21 -1.49 -21.26
N PHE A 197 0.62 -0.47 -20.51
CA PHE A 197 0.35 0.93 -20.84
C PHE A 197 1.00 1.40 -22.15
N ARG A 198 2.04 0.71 -22.64
CA ARG A 198 2.74 1.05 -23.90
C ARG A 198 1.98 0.61 -25.14
N HIS A 199 1.00 -0.26 -24.97
CA HIS A 199 0.25 -0.79 -26.12
C HIS A 199 -0.70 0.28 -26.68
N LYS A 200 -0.79 0.42 -28.00
CA LYS A 200 -1.59 1.43 -28.68
C LYS A 200 -3.10 1.37 -28.37
N GLN A 201 -3.63 0.19 -28.00
CA GLN A 201 -5.01 0.00 -27.58
C GLN A 201 -5.24 0.18 -26.07
N TYR A 202 -4.21 0.54 -25.30
CA TYR A 202 -4.34 1.03 -23.95
C TYR A 202 -4.38 2.56 -24.01
N GLU A 203 -5.57 3.12 -23.87
CA GLU A 203 -5.82 4.55 -23.93
C GLU A 203 -5.78 5.14 -22.52
N LEU A 204 -4.73 5.86 -22.20
CA LEU A 204 -4.62 6.62 -20.96
C LEU A 204 -5.43 7.92 -21.09
N ILE A 205 -6.57 8.01 -20.40
CA ILE A 205 -7.50 9.14 -20.53
C ILE A 205 -6.99 10.33 -19.72
N LYS A 206 -6.78 10.15 -18.40
CA LYS A 206 -6.31 11.23 -17.51
C LYS A 206 -5.82 10.74 -16.15
N ASN A 207 -5.12 11.60 -15.43
CA ASN A 207 -4.98 11.51 -13.98
C ASN A 207 -6.23 12.08 -13.32
N ILE A 208 -6.86 11.31 -12.43
CA ILE A 208 -8.13 11.69 -11.79
C ILE A 208 -7.97 12.35 -10.42
N VAL A 209 -6.75 12.41 -9.88
CA VAL A 209 -6.49 12.94 -8.54
C VAL A 209 -5.68 14.23 -8.60
N ASN A 210 -5.85 15.05 -7.57
CA ASN A 210 -5.18 16.33 -7.40
C ASN A 210 -4.09 16.25 -6.32
N VAL A 211 -3.25 15.21 -6.40
CA VAL A 211 -2.12 14.97 -5.51
C VAL A 211 -0.91 14.53 -6.35
N GLN A 212 0.24 14.34 -5.74
CA GLN A 212 1.47 13.98 -6.47
C GLN A 212 1.42 12.56 -7.10
N SER A 213 0.61 11.64 -6.57
CA SER A 213 0.39 10.32 -7.16
C SER A 213 -0.27 10.42 -8.54
N TYR A 214 -0.01 9.43 -9.39
CA TYR A 214 -0.76 9.26 -10.63
C TYR A 214 -1.80 8.14 -10.46
N VAL A 215 -3.07 8.49 -10.59
CA VAL A 215 -4.20 7.57 -10.52
C VAL A 215 -4.98 7.67 -11.82
N ALA A 216 -4.87 6.63 -12.63
CA ALA A 216 -5.36 6.65 -13.99
C ALA A 216 -6.86 6.35 -14.12
N ASP A 217 -7.42 7.01 -15.09
CA ASP A 217 -8.58 6.60 -15.86
C ASP A 217 -8.02 6.08 -17.19
N PHE A 218 -8.24 4.81 -17.52
CA PHE A 218 -7.80 4.22 -18.79
C PHE A 218 -8.85 3.31 -19.42
N LYS A 219 -8.76 3.16 -20.73
CA LYS A 219 -9.66 2.33 -21.52
C LYS A 219 -8.88 1.33 -22.38
N LEU A 220 -9.39 0.13 -22.48
CA LEU A 220 -8.96 -0.87 -23.45
C LEU A 220 -9.94 -0.90 -24.62
N ASN A 221 -9.44 -0.70 -25.84
CA ASN A 221 -10.23 -0.66 -27.07
C ASN A 221 -9.76 -1.77 -28.01
N ASN A 222 -10.45 -2.91 -28.03
CA ASN A 222 -10.04 -4.11 -28.73
C ASN A 222 -8.57 -4.46 -28.45
N TYR A 223 -8.20 -4.39 -27.17
CA TYR A 223 -6.86 -4.68 -26.73
C TYR A 223 -6.59 -6.18 -26.89
N PRO A 224 -5.54 -6.58 -27.68
CA PRO A 224 -5.26 -7.98 -27.91
C PRO A 224 -4.66 -8.63 -26.67
N VAL A 225 -5.20 -9.78 -26.30
CA VAL A 225 -4.75 -10.61 -25.20
C VAL A 225 -4.54 -12.02 -25.74
N THR A 226 -3.41 -12.63 -25.39
CA THR A 226 -3.09 -14.01 -25.71
C THR A 226 -3.27 -14.91 -24.49
N GLU A 227 -3.26 -16.23 -24.67
CA GLU A 227 -3.31 -17.15 -23.53
C GLU A 227 -2.11 -16.94 -22.57
N ALA A 228 -0.97 -16.49 -23.07
CA ALA A 228 0.21 -16.15 -22.26
C ALA A 228 0.00 -14.94 -21.35
N ASP A 229 -0.97 -14.09 -21.65
CA ASP A 229 -1.32 -12.93 -20.83
C ASP A 229 -2.41 -13.26 -19.78
N ILE A 230 -3.06 -14.41 -19.88
CA ILE A 230 -4.09 -14.84 -18.91
C ILE A 230 -3.39 -15.31 -17.63
N LEU A 231 -3.79 -14.70 -16.51
CA LEU A 231 -3.32 -15.08 -15.18
C LEU A 231 -4.20 -16.16 -14.55
N LYS A 232 -5.52 -15.97 -14.63
CA LYS A 232 -6.50 -16.86 -14.01
C LYS A 232 -7.88 -16.70 -14.64
N LYS A 233 -8.65 -17.80 -14.70
CA LYS A 233 -10.07 -17.80 -15.15
C LYS A 233 -10.95 -18.49 -14.09
N GLY A 234 -12.25 -18.16 -14.09
CA GLY A 234 -13.27 -18.77 -13.26
C GLY A 234 -13.25 -18.37 -11.78
N PRO A 235 -13.78 -19.20 -10.88
CA PRO A 235 -13.91 -18.89 -9.45
C PRO A 235 -12.58 -18.50 -8.78
N GLN A 236 -11.48 -19.09 -9.21
CA GLN A 236 -10.16 -18.79 -8.68
C GLN A 236 -9.69 -17.36 -9.00
N ALA A 237 -10.13 -16.77 -10.12
CA ALA A 237 -9.84 -15.36 -10.40
C ALA A 237 -10.52 -14.43 -9.39
N TRP A 238 -11.72 -14.78 -8.93
CA TRP A 238 -12.41 -14.08 -7.86
C TRP A 238 -11.69 -14.20 -6.51
N ASP A 239 -11.25 -15.42 -6.16
CA ASP A 239 -10.52 -15.65 -4.92
C ASP A 239 -9.17 -14.91 -4.91
N ASP A 240 -8.45 -14.89 -6.01
CA ASP A 240 -7.18 -14.17 -6.14
C ASP A 240 -7.41 -12.65 -6.00
N MET A 241 -8.53 -12.13 -6.54
CA MET A 241 -8.92 -10.73 -6.35
C MET A 241 -9.13 -10.41 -4.86
N LEU A 242 -9.93 -11.23 -4.16
CA LEU A 242 -10.21 -11.02 -2.74
C LEU A 242 -8.94 -11.13 -1.88
N ASN A 243 -8.08 -12.10 -2.15
CA ASN A 243 -6.81 -12.27 -1.43
C ASN A 243 -5.87 -11.08 -1.67
N THR A 244 -5.74 -10.62 -2.92
CA THR A 244 -4.94 -9.44 -3.26
C THR A 244 -5.39 -8.20 -2.49
N VAL A 245 -6.68 -7.89 -2.52
CA VAL A 245 -7.24 -6.74 -1.79
C VAL A 245 -7.06 -6.90 -0.28
N ASN A 246 -7.16 -8.12 0.24
CA ASN A 246 -7.04 -8.37 1.67
C ASN A 246 -5.59 -8.17 2.16
N VAL A 247 -4.60 -8.67 1.42
CA VAL A 247 -3.17 -8.39 1.70
C VAL A 247 -2.88 -6.88 1.62
N GLY A 248 -3.49 -6.18 0.68
CA GLY A 248 -3.36 -4.71 0.58
C GLY A 248 -3.83 -3.96 1.84
N LYS A 249 -4.87 -4.45 2.52
CA LYS A 249 -5.53 -3.74 3.63
C LYS A 249 -4.62 -3.42 4.82
N TYR A 250 -3.79 -4.35 5.27
CA TYR A 250 -2.93 -4.08 6.42
C TYR A 250 -1.84 -3.03 6.13
N ASN A 251 -1.40 -2.90 4.88
CA ASN A 251 -0.41 -1.91 4.47
C ASN A 251 -0.90 -0.46 4.68
N LEU A 252 -2.21 -0.20 4.51
CA LEU A 252 -2.78 1.13 4.77
C LEU A 252 -2.61 1.56 6.22
N GLY A 253 -2.75 0.62 7.15
CA GLY A 253 -2.49 0.88 8.57
C GLY A 253 -1.04 1.25 8.83
N TRP A 254 -0.08 0.58 8.20
CA TRP A 254 1.34 0.89 8.33
C TRP A 254 1.70 2.26 7.76
N ALA A 255 1.12 2.65 6.62
CA ALA A 255 1.29 4.00 6.08
C ALA A 255 0.72 5.06 7.05
N SER A 256 -0.45 4.81 7.63
CA SER A 256 -1.06 5.69 8.65
C SER A 256 -0.13 5.89 9.86
N ILE A 257 0.49 4.82 10.35
CA ILE A 257 1.47 4.89 11.45
C ILE A 257 2.67 5.78 11.04
N GLY A 258 3.18 5.63 9.82
CA GLY A 258 4.27 6.46 9.30
C GLY A 258 3.93 7.95 9.26
N ILE A 259 2.80 8.31 8.66
CA ILE A 259 2.29 9.70 8.58
C ILE A 259 2.13 10.29 9.99
N CYS A 260 1.45 9.57 10.89
CA CYS A 260 1.20 10.05 12.25
C CYS A 260 2.50 10.20 13.06
N THR A 261 3.48 9.32 12.86
CA THR A 261 4.79 9.40 13.52
C THR A 261 5.53 10.67 13.11
N HIS A 262 5.57 11.00 11.81
CA HIS A 262 6.18 12.24 11.34
C HIS A 262 5.45 13.46 11.88
N SER A 263 4.11 13.46 11.81
CA SER A 263 3.27 14.55 12.31
C SER A 263 3.48 14.81 13.80
N LEU A 264 3.64 13.75 14.61
CA LEU A 264 3.95 13.87 16.03
C LEU A 264 5.29 14.61 16.24
N TYR A 265 6.32 14.28 15.46
CA TYR A 265 7.62 14.98 15.57
C TYR A 265 7.54 16.44 15.12
N GLU A 266 6.78 16.74 14.07
CA GLU A 266 6.57 18.12 13.63
C GLU A 266 5.82 18.95 14.68
N ALA A 267 4.76 18.39 15.27
CA ALA A 267 3.99 19.06 16.31
C ALA A 267 4.81 19.29 17.59
N LEU A 268 5.59 18.29 18.02
CA LEU A 268 6.50 18.41 19.17
C LEU A 268 7.57 19.47 18.90
N ASN A 269 8.19 19.46 17.72
CA ASN A 269 9.18 20.46 17.35
C ASN A 269 8.58 21.87 17.35
N HIS A 270 7.39 22.05 16.75
CA HIS A 270 6.68 23.32 16.76
C HIS A 270 6.40 23.82 18.19
N ALA A 271 5.77 22.99 19.01
CA ALA A 271 5.34 23.37 20.36
C ALA A 271 6.52 23.66 21.30
N SER A 272 7.63 22.92 21.15
CA SER A 272 8.83 23.11 21.99
C SER A 272 9.63 24.38 21.68
N HIS A 273 9.39 25.00 20.51
CA HIS A 273 10.05 26.24 20.11
C HIS A 273 9.14 27.47 20.17
N ARG A 274 7.84 27.28 20.34
CA ARG A 274 6.84 28.34 20.39
C ARG A 274 6.58 28.77 21.85
N LYS A 275 6.70 30.07 22.11
CA LYS A 275 6.33 30.67 23.41
C LYS A 275 5.03 31.46 23.29
N LEU A 276 4.12 31.25 24.24
CA LEU A 276 2.89 32.02 24.44
C LEU A 276 2.79 32.34 25.93
N TYR A 277 2.42 33.58 26.27
CA TYR A 277 2.28 34.04 27.65
C TYR A 277 3.51 33.78 28.54
N GLY A 278 4.71 33.84 27.96
CA GLY A 278 5.98 33.66 28.68
C GLY A 278 6.40 32.18 28.91
N MET A 279 5.61 31.20 28.53
CA MET A 279 5.94 29.77 28.64
C MET A 279 5.97 29.09 27.26
N PHE A 280 6.66 27.94 27.16
CA PHE A 280 6.60 27.12 25.96
C PHE A 280 5.21 26.47 25.83
N VAL A 281 4.75 26.27 24.59
CA VAL A 281 3.47 25.60 24.32
C VAL A 281 3.47 24.19 24.90
N THR A 282 4.58 23.50 24.91
CA THR A 282 4.77 22.19 25.57
C THR A 282 4.59 22.21 27.09
N ASP A 283 4.62 23.38 27.75
CA ASP A 283 4.42 23.47 29.20
C ASP A 283 2.94 23.56 29.59
N MET A 284 2.08 23.85 28.64
CA MET A 284 0.63 24.00 28.86
C MET A 284 -0.02 22.63 29.14
N PRO A 285 -0.81 22.47 30.25
CA PRO A 285 -1.37 21.17 30.64
C PRO A 285 -2.24 20.52 29.58
N HIS A 286 -3.11 21.28 28.90
CA HIS A 286 -3.98 20.76 27.83
C HIS A 286 -3.19 20.29 26.61
N VAL A 287 -2.08 20.97 26.26
CA VAL A 287 -1.19 20.54 25.16
C VAL A 287 -0.47 19.25 25.52
N LYS A 288 -0.01 19.11 26.77
CA LYS A 288 0.55 17.83 27.27
C LYS A 288 -0.44 16.68 27.13
N GLN A 289 -1.72 16.95 27.48
CA GLN A 289 -2.77 15.95 27.33
C GLN A 289 -2.97 15.55 25.86
N MET A 290 -3.06 16.51 24.93
CA MET A 290 -3.19 16.23 23.50
C MET A 290 -2.02 15.37 22.95
N PHE A 291 -0.77 15.69 23.34
CA PHE A 291 0.37 14.87 22.97
C PHE A 291 0.31 13.48 23.57
N THR A 292 -0.12 13.35 24.84
CA THR A 292 -0.26 12.05 25.49
C THR A 292 -1.28 11.20 24.76
N ASP A 293 -2.45 11.76 24.47
CA ASP A 293 -3.54 11.05 23.78
C ASP A 293 -3.13 10.63 22.36
N ALA A 294 -2.48 11.52 21.59
CA ALA A 294 -1.96 11.22 20.28
C ALA A 294 -0.89 10.12 20.33
N TYR A 295 0.04 10.19 21.28
CA TYR A 295 1.11 9.21 21.45
C TYR A 295 0.58 7.83 21.83
N VAL A 296 -0.33 7.74 22.81
CA VAL A 296 -0.93 6.47 23.24
C VAL A 296 -1.69 5.81 22.10
N ARG A 297 -2.49 6.58 21.35
CA ARG A 297 -3.18 6.07 20.16
C ARG A 297 -2.18 5.53 19.14
N LEU A 298 -1.14 6.29 18.82
CA LEU A 298 -0.13 5.92 17.84
C LEU A 298 0.65 4.66 18.25
N VAL A 299 1.00 4.52 19.54
CA VAL A 299 1.61 3.29 20.08
C VAL A 299 0.64 2.11 19.97
N GLY A 300 -0.64 2.30 20.31
CA GLY A 300 -1.67 1.27 20.13
C GLY A 300 -1.83 0.84 18.68
N MET A 301 -1.86 1.79 17.73
CA MET A 301 -1.86 1.51 16.30
C MET A 301 -0.66 0.64 15.88
N LYS A 302 0.53 0.99 16.37
CA LYS A 302 1.78 0.27 16.05
C LYS A 302 1.76 -1.16 16.61
N LEU A 303 1.36 -1.35 17.86
CA LEU A 303 1.29 -2.67 18.49
C LEU A 303 0.26 -3.57 17.80
N PHE A 304 -0.89 -3.01 17.41
CA PHE A 304 -1.89 -3.76 16.67
C PHE A 304 -1.37 -4.12 15.26
N GLY A 305 -0.69 -3.21 14.58
CA GLY A 305 -0.06 -3.47 13.29
C GLY A 305 0.97 -4.61 13.33
N LEU A 306 1.80 -4.65 14.38
CA LEU A 306 2.74 -5.75 14.60
C LEU A 306 2.02 -7.09 14.76
N ARG A 307 0.91 -7.13 15.51
CA ARG A 307 0.12 -8.36 15.66
C ARG A 307 -0.55 -8.80 14.36
N CYS A 308 -1.05 -7.87 13.54
CA CYS A 308 -1.61 -8.19 12.23
C CYS A 308 -0.54 -8.77 11.29
N ALA A 309 0.68 -8.22 11.32
CA ALA A 309 1.80 -8.77 10.56
C ALA A 309 2.12 -10.21 10.96
N ASP A 310 2.07 -10.55 12.26
CA ASP A 310 2.25 -11.93 12.73
C ASP A 310 1.17 -12.88 12.16
N TYR A 311 -0.09 -12.44 12.09
CA TYR A 311 -1.17 -13.25 11.53
C TYR A 311 -1.01 -13.49 10.03
N ILE A 312 -0.47 -12.53 9.28
CA ILE A 312 -0.14 -12.73 7.86
C ILE A 312 1.02 -13.73 7.70
N ARG A 313 2.07 -13.60 8.52
CA ARG A 313 3.24 -14.48 8.45
C ARG A 313 2.93 -15.93 8.79
N THR A 314 1.90 -16.18 9.61
CA THR A 314 1.45 -17.53 9.96
C THR A 314 0.33 -18.03 9.05
N ALA A 315 -0.09 -17.26 8.06
CA ALA A 315 -1.19 -17.63 7.17
C ALA A 315 -0.91 -18.96 6.43
N SER A 316 -1.93 -19.79 6.37
CA SER A 316 -1.92 -21.06 5.66
C SER A 316 -3.35 -21.46 5.24
N ALA A 317 -3.51 -22.59 4.58
CA ALA A 317 -4.84 -23.12 4.27
C ALA A 317 -5.69 -23.33 5.54
N ASP A 318 -5.06 -23.68 6.67
CA ASP A 318 -5.71 -23.99 7.94
C ASP A 318 -5.79 -22.77 8.88
N ASP A 319 -4.93 -21.77 8.73
CA ASP A 319 -4.90 -20.55 9.54
C ASP A 319 -5.11 -19.30 8.67
N ARG A 320 -6.36 -18.88 8.62
CA ARG A 320 -6.78 -17.69 7.85
C ARG A 320 -7.26 -16.55 8.74
N ARG A 321 -6.70 -16.41 9.96
CA ARG A 321 -7.06 -15.35 10.91
C ARG A 321 -6.87 -13.95 10.33
N TYR A 322 -5.93 -13.76 9.42
CA TYR A 322 -5.72 -12.50 8.70
C TYR A 322 -7.00 -11.96 8.03
N LEU A 323 -7.96 -12.84 7.64
CA LEU A 323 -9.23 -12.40 7.06
C LEU A 323 -10.08 -11.53 8.02
N LEU A 324 -9.92 -11.70 9.33
CA LEU A 324 -10.55 -10.85 10.34
C LEU A 324 -9.67 -9.65 10.66
N TYR A 325 -8.37 -9.87 10.83
CA TYR A 325 -7.48 -8.83 11.38
C TYR A 325 -7.04 -7.78 10.39
N ASP A 326 -6.90 -8.10 9.09
CA ASP A 326 -6.52 -7.11 8.07
C ASP A 326 -7.59 -6.05 7.81
N PRO A 327 -8.88 -6.40 7.63
CA PRO A 327 -9.95 -5.41 7.60
C PRO A 327 -10.04 -4.58 8.88
N THR A 328 -9.78 -5.21 10.05
CA THR A 328 -9.75 -4.50 11.34
C THR A 328 -8.58 -3.52 11.39
N MET A 329 -7.39 -3.95 10.97
CA MET A 329 -6.21 -3.08 10.86
C MET A 329 -6.50 -1.88 9.96
N LYS A 330 -7.00 -2.14 8.75
CA LYS A 330 -7.34 -1.08 7.80
C LYS A 330 -8.35 -0.10 8.42
N MET A 331 -9.48 -0.60 8.88
CA MET A 331 -10.57 0.24 9.40
C MET A 331 -10.12 1.01 10.65
N LYS A 332 -9.62 0.31 11.67
CA LYS A 332 -9.36 0.92 12.98
C LYS A 332 -8.11 1.78 12.99
N VAL A 333 -7.00 1.30 12.41
CA VAL A 333 -5.73 2.03 12.46
C VAL A 333 -5.79 3.29 11.58
N THR A 334 -6.42 3.23 10.41
CA THR A 334 -6.52 4.43 9.56
C THR A 334 -7.46 5.49 10.14
N THR A 335 -8.57 5.11 10.78
CA THR A 335 -9.45 6.07 11.46
C THR A 335 -8.82 6.65 12.72
N GLN A 336 -8.05 5.85 13.50
CA GLN A 336 -7.24 6.38 14.59
C GLN A 336 -6.16 7.33 14.09
N GLY A 337 -5.64 7.12 12.90
CA GLY A 337 -4.70 8.05 12.25
C GLY A 337 -5.32 9.43 12.00
N GLU A 338 -6.57 9.50 11.53
CA GLU A 338 -7.31 10.77 11.41
C GLU A 338 -7.41 11.47 12.77
N GLU A 339 -7.82 10.75 13.83
CA GLU A 339 -7.92 11.31 15.19
C GLU A 339 -6.56 11.79 15.74
N VAL A 340 -5.46 11.08 15.49
CA VAL A 340 -4.11 11.52 15.88
C VAL A 340 -3.74 12.83 15.17
N ILE A 341 -4.01 12.93 13.87
CA ILE A 341 -3.72 14.16 13.12
C ILE A 341 -4.57 15.33 13.64
N ASP A 342 -5.84 15.13 13.92
CA ASP A 342 -6.73 16.19 14.45
C ASP A 342 -6.23 16.71 15.81
N LEU A 343 -5.85 15.82 16.75
CA LEU A 343 -5.25 16.22 18.05
C LEU A 343 -3.95 17.04 17.86
N LEU A 344 -3.09 16.61 16.94
CA LEU A 344 -1.82 17.29 16.67
C LEU A 344 -2.04 18.63 15.94
N TRP A 345 -3.09 18.73 15.13
CA TRP A 345 -3.44 19.96 14.42
C TRP A 345 -3.90 21.06 15.39
N ASP A 346 -4.66 20.71 16.41
CA ASP A 346 -5.02 21.66 17.45
C ASP A 346 -3.79 22.28 18.13
N VAL A 347 -2.68 21.52 18.25
CA VAL A 347 -1.41 22.05 18.75
C VAL A 347 -0.70 22.96 17.74
N ILE A 348 -0.68 22.58 16.47
CA ILE A 348 -0.04 23.35 15.39
C ILE A 348 -0.87 24.58 15.01
N ALA A 349 -2.19 24.49 15.13
CA ALA A 349 -3.17 25.51 14.82
C ALA A 349 -3.09 25.97 13.35
N ALA A 350 -3.29 27.28 13.08
CA ALA A 350 -3.31 27.85 11.72
C ALA A 350 -2.05 27.56 10.89
N LYS A 351 -0.91 27.32 11.54
CA LYS A 351 0.34 26.96 10.85
C LYS A 351 0.22 25.65 10.07
N GLY A 352 -0.68 24.77 10.44
CA GLY A 352 -0.98 23.53 9.72
C GLY A 352 -1.56 23.70 8.31
N PHE A 353 -1.94 24.93 7.92
CA PHE A 353 -2.40 25.28 6.58
C PHE A 353 -1.30 25.90 5.69
N GLU A 354 -0.12 26.19 6.24
CA GLU A 354 0.95 26.83 5.49
C GLU A 354 1.55 25.88 4.44
N ASN A 355 1.80 26.41 3.25
CA ASN A 355 2.30 25.64 2.09
C ASN A 355 3.60 24.88 2.37
N ASP A 356 4.47 25.44 3.20
CA ASP A 356 5.80 24.91 3.47
C ASP A 356 5.86 23.98 4.70
N THR A 357 4.72 23.67 5.31
CA THR A 357 4.65 22.72 6.43
C THR A 357 4.31 21.30 5.97
N TYR A 358 4.95 20.31 6.57
CA TYR A 358 4.61 18.91 6.36
C TYR A 358 3.15 18.61 6.78
N PHE A 359 2.67 19.33 7.79
CA PHE A 359 1.37 19.04 8.40
C PHE A 359 0.20 19.22 7.45
N GLU A 360 0.23 20.20 6.56
CA GLU A 360 -0.79 20.39 5.51
C GLU A 360 -0.91 19.13 4.64
N MET A 361 0.22 18.60 4.18
CA MET A 361 0.25 17.38 3.37
C MET A 361 -0.27 16.17 4.16
N ALA A 362 0.20 15.99 5.40
CA ALA A 362 -0.23 14.89 6.27
C ALA A 362 -1.74 14.90 6.55
N ALA A 363 -2.32 16.08 6.81
CA ALA A 363 -3.74 16.26 7.09
C ALA A 363 -4.63 15.95 5.88
N ARG A 364 -4.15 16.22 4.67
CA ARG A 364 -4.81 15.82 3.43
C ARG A 364 -4.69 14.31 3.21
N ASP A 365 -3.48 13.78 3.29
CA ASP A 365 -3.13 12.42 2.90
C ASP A 365 -3.72 11.37 3.84
N ILE A 366 -3.74 11.62 5.15
CA ILE A 366 -4.30 10.68 6.14
C ILE A 366 -5.76 10.33 5.84
N ARG A 367 -6.52 11.29 5.30
CA ARG A 367 -7.96 11.13 5.00
C ARG A 367 -8.23 10.20 3.82
N ALA A 368 -7.24 9.91 2.97
CA ALA A 368 -7.38 8.95 1.88
C ALA A 368 -7.40 7.51 2.41
N LEU A 369 -6.59 7.20 3.41
CA LEU A 369 -6.36 5.82 3.88
C LEU A 369 -7.63 5.08 4.34
N PRO A 370 -8.57 5.65 5.13
CA PRO A 370 -9.80 4.95 5.47
C PRO A 370 -10.78 4.80 4.30
N LYS A 371 -10.57 5.46 3.16
CA LYS A 371 -11.45 5.43 1.98
C LYS A 371 -10.95 4.49 0.88
N LEU A 372 -9.63 4.31 0.74
CA LEU A 372 -9.02 3.40 -0.24
C LEU A 372 -9.29 1.93 0.12
N GLU A 373 -9.33 1.04 -0.86
CA GLU A 373 -9.46 -0.43 -0.72
C GLU A 373 -10.68 -0.86 0.14
N GLY A 374 -11.81 -0.26 -0.14
CA GLY A 374 -13.06 -0.41 0.61
C GLY A 374 -13.16 0.62 1.75
N THR A 375 -14.33 1.23 1.87
CA THR A 375 -14.62 2.20 2.93
C THR A 375 -14.61 1.56 4.32
N VAL A 376 -14.72 2.38 5.37
CA VAL A 376 -14.86 1.91 6.75
C VAL A 376 -16.00 0.90 6.87
N HIS A 377 -17.17 1.20 6.28
CA HIS A 377 -18.34 0.32 6.36
C HIS A 377 -18.16 -1.01 5.63
N VAL A 378 -17.51 -1.02 4.46
CA VAL A 378 -17.15 -2.26 3.75
C VAL A 378 -16.26 -3.15 4.63
N ASN A 379 -15.28 -2.56 5.30
CA ASN A 379 -14.40 -3.32 6.20
C ASN A 379 -15.12 -3.80 7.46
N ILE A 380 -16.05 -3.03 8.02
CA ILE A 380 -16.93 -3.49 9.12
C ILE A 380 -17.73 -4.72 8.70
N MET A 381 -18.29 -4.74 7.48
CA MET A 381 -19.02 -5.92 6.98
C MET A 381 -18.12 -7.17 6.88
N LEU A 382 -16.88 -7.00 6.45
CA LEU A 382 -15.91 -8.10 6.43
C LEU A 382 -15.57 -8.58 7.86
N ILE A 383 -15.35 -7.65 8.80
CA ILE A 383 -15.11 -7.97 10.21
C ILE A 383 -16.28 -8.79 10.77
N VAL A 384 -17.51 -8.32 10.59
CA VAL A 384 -18.73 -9.04 11.04
C VAL A 384 -18.80 -10.45 10.43
N LYS A 385 -18.51 -10.57 9.13
CA LYS A 385 -18.49 -11.88 8.44
C LYS A 385 -17.51 -12.86 9.07
N PHE A 386 -16.31 -12.41 9.44
CA PHE A 386 -15.26 -13.28 9.92
C PHE A 386 -15.16 -13.41 11.45
N MET A 387 -15.85 -12.55 12.22
CA MET A 387 -15.93 -12.65 13.70
C MET A 387 -16.46 -14.02 14.15
N GLN A 388 -17.43 -14.57 13.44
CA GLN A 388 -18.00 -15.86 13.79
C GLN A 388 -16.93 -16.96 13.86
N ASN A 389 -16.01 -16.97 12.90
CA ASN A 389 -15.01 -18.03 12.76
C ASN A 389 -13.78 -17.83 13.66
N TYR A 390 -13.36 -16.57 13.87
CA TYR A 390 -12.05 -16.27 14.45
C TYR A 390 -12.11 -15.58 15.81
N LEU A 391 -13.31 -15.15 16.26
CA LEU A 391 -13.49 -14.53 17.56
C LEU A 391 -14.50 -15.30 18.44
N PHE A 392 -15.66 -15.66 17.89
CA PHE A 392 -16.72 -16.33 18.69
C PHE A 392 -16.59 -17.85 18.73
N ASN A 393 -16.12 -18.47 17.64
CA ASN A 393 -15.86 -19.90 17.58
C ASN A 393 -14.41 -20.15 17.15
N PRO A 394 -13.40 -19.75 17.95
CA PRO A 394 -12.01 -19.95 17.59
C PRO A 394 -11.68 -21.46 17.66
N LYS A 395 -11.03 -21.95 16.61
CA LYS A 395 -10.34 -23.24 16.67
C LYS A 395 -9.05 -23.08 17.49
N GLU A 396 -8.47 -24.20 17.92
CA GLU A 396 -7.08 -24.19 18.35
C GLU A 396 -6.17 -23.90 17.14
N TYR A 397 -5.39 -22.82 17.23
CA TYR A 397 -4.41 -22.46 16.23
C TYR A 397 -3.00 -22.63 16.79
N PRO A 398 -2.00 -22.93 15.93
CA PRO A 398 -0.62 -22.90 16.35
C PRO A 398 -0.24 -21.55 16.98
N ALA A 399 0.75 -21.59 17.87
CA ALA A 399 1.30 -20.36 18.43
C ALA A 399 1.76 -19.42 17.29
N VAL A 400 1.39 -18.16 17.40
CA VAL A 400 1.79 -17.14 16.44
C VAL A 400 3.26 -16.82 16.66
N GLY A 401 4.09 -16.94 15.62
CA GLY A 401 5.46 -16.48 15.64
C GLY A 401 5.55 -14.97 15.88
N THR A 402 6.72 -14.48 16.23
CA THR A 402 6.93 -13.04 16.42
C THR A 402 7.48 -12.41 15.15
N ILE A 403 7.21 -11.12 14.97
CA ILE A 403 7.71 -10.34 13.83
C ILE A 403 9.26 -10.32 13.78
N ASN A 404 9.95 -10.66 14.86
CA ASN A 404 11.40 -10.73 14.93
C ASN A 404 11.98 -12.03 14.33
N ASP A 405 11.16 -13.02 14.03
CA ASP A 405 11.62 -14.25 13.38
C ASP A 405 12.04 -13.93 11.94
N THR A 406 13.13 -14.53 11.51
CA THR A 406 13.74 -14.26 10.20
C THR A 406 13.15 -15.08 9.06
N LYS A 407 12.01 -15.70 9.28
CA LYS A 407 11.35 -16.57 8.31
C LYS A 407 10.83 -15.76 7.11
N SER A 408 11.11 -16.23 5.90
CA SER A 408 10.44 -15.78 4.67
C SER A 408 9.01 -16.27 4.62
N ASP A 409 8.12 -15.51 3.99
CA ASP A 409 6.69 -15.78 3.82
C ASP A 409 6.38 -16.25 2.37
N ASP A 410 7.39 -16.54 1.57
CA ASP A 410 7.25 -16.95 0.16
C ASP A 410 6.42 -18.25 -0.01
#